data_e415285bc142cb6ca165cae228b756a8
#
_entry.id   e415285bc142cb6ca165cae228b756a8
#
_cell.length_a   1.000
_cell.length_b   1.000
_cell.length_c   1.000
_cell.angle_alpha   90.00
_cell.angle_beta   90.00
_cell.angle_gamma   90.00
#
_symmetry.space_group_name_H-M   'P 1'
#
loop_
_entity.id
_entity.type
_entity.pdbx_description
1 polymer ?
#
loop_
_entity_poly.entity_id
_entity_poly.type
_entity_poly.pdbx_seq_one_letter_code
_entity_poly.pdbx_strand_id
1 'polypeptide(L)'
;MKQIPNLFTLLNLLLGCQALVFILQPGLTVSSNEYGENLVQLPESITWASCCIFGAAIVDFLDGWVARWLKATSALGAQLDSLSDVVSFGVAPGMIAYQFLRYAYASQPDGIDIAEFWLYPAFLLPLAGAYRLARFNTDTPTTSHFVGLPIPAAGILIASFPLVYWFSASAWQIDLLRNPWCWYAIILLCSFLMVSRWPLLAFKFSGGASNRLLIRYVVIILLVTISSCLLLGWLGITIGWVAYLIVSLLHKKLTP
;
A
#
# COMPACT_ATOMS: atom_id res chain seq x y z
N MET A 1 -25.51 -18.63 -5.41
CA MET A 1 -24.30 -18.15 -6.15
C MET A 1 -23.98 -16.67 -5.98
N LYS A 2 -24.96 -15.79 -5.67
CA LYS A 2 -24.73 -14.33 -5.50
C LYS A 2 -23.88 -13.94 -4.27
N GLN A 3 -23.65 -14.85 -3.33
CA GLN A 3 -22.89 -14.60 -2.09
C GLN A 3 -21.39 -14.97 -2.20
N ILE A 4 -20.98 -15.68 -3.25
CA ILE A 4 -19.59 -16.15 -3.41
C ILE A 4 -18.59 -14.98 -3.46
N PRO A 5 -18.81 -13.90 -4.26
CA PRO A 5 -17.91 -12.75 -4.25
C PRO A 5 -17.78 -12.13 -2.85
N ASN A 6 -18.88 -11.99 -2.12
CA ASN A 6 -18.86 -11.40 -0.77
C ASN A 6 -17.99 -12.21 0.22
N LEU A 7 -17.83 -13.53 0.02
CA LEU A 7 -16.93 -14.35 0.85
C LEU A 7 -15.46 -14.01 0.58
N PHE A 8 -15.09 -13.75 -0.67
CA PHE A 8 -13.74 -13.28 -1.01
C PHE A 8 -13.47 -11.90 -0.39
N THR A 9 -14.43 -10.99 -0.46
CA THR A 9 -14.31 -9.66 0.16
C THR A 9 -14.16 -9.77 1.70
N LEU A 10 -14.91 -10.68 2.34
CA LEU A 10 -14.73 -10.95 3.78
C LEU A 10 -13.39 -11.61 4.09
N LEU A 11 -12.84 -12.43 3.18
CA LEU A 11 -11.51 -13.00 3.32
C LEU A 11 -10.43 -11.90 3.19
N ASN A 12 -10.60 -10.93 2.27
CA ASN A 12 -9.76 -9.74 2.20
C ASN A 12 -9.74 -9.00 3.55
N LEU A 13 -10.92 -8.74 4.12
CA LEU A 13 -11.05 -8.10 5.43
C LEU A 13 -10.37 -8.91 6.54
N LEU A 14 -10.55 -10.24 6.56
CA LEU A 14 -9.91 -11.12 7.52
C LEU A 14 -8.38 -11.04 7.47
N LEU A 15 -7.82 -11.03 6.26
CA LEU A 15 -6.37 -10.88 6.07
C LEU A 15 -5.88 -9.51 6.55
N GLY A 16 -6.66 -8.43 6.32
CA GLY A 16 -6.37 -7.11 6.88
C GLY A 16 -6.37 -7.10 8.41
N CYS A 17 -7.35 -7.72 9.04
CA CYS A 17 -7.40 -7.88 10.50
C CYS A 17 -6.23 -8.72 11.02
N GLN A 18 -5.87 -9.81 10.34
CA GLN A 18 -4.74 -10.63 10.70
C GLN A 18 -3.41 -9.87 10.58
N ALA A 19 -3.27 -9.01 9.55
CA ALA A 19 -2.12 -8.12 9.42
C ALA A 19 -1.98 -7.20 10.64
N LEU A 20 -3.07 -6.60 11.12
CA LEU A 20 -3.06 -5.76 12.33
C LEU A 20 -2.58 -6.53 13.57
N VAL A 21 -3.00 -7.78 13.74
CA VAL A 21 -2.52 -8.62 14.85
C VAL A 21 -1.00 -8.80 14.77
N PHE A 22 -0.45 -9.10 13.59
CA PHE A 22 0.99 -9.26 13.41
C PHE A 22 1.78 -7.95 13.60
N ILE A 23 1.19 -6.78 13.29
CA ILE A 23 1.83 -5.48 13.50
C ILE A 23 1.88 -5.12 14.99
N LEU A 24 0.86 -5.51 15.76
CA LEU A 24 0.72 -5.16 17.17
C LEU A 24 1.52 -6.09 18.11
N GLN A 25 1.90 -7.28 17.65
CA GLN A 25 2.56 -8.31 18.45
C GLN A 25 3.88 -8.77 17.83
N PRO A 26 4.96 -8.90 18.60
CA PRO A 26 5.34 -8.14 19.78
C PRO A 26 5.69 -6.70 19.37
N GLY A 27 5.71 -5.73 20.26
CA GLY A 27 6.12 -4.34 19.92
C GLY A 27 7.61 -4.21 19.54
N LEU A 28 8.07 -2.96 19.38
CA LEU A 28 9.49 -2.67 19.17
C LEU A 28 10.31 -3.21 20.34
N THR A 29 11.41 -3.90 20.04
CA THR A 29 12.40 -4.26 21.05
C THR A 29 13.49 -3.21 21.10
N VAL A 30 13.72 -2.66 22.29
CA VAL A 30 14.79 -1.70 22.56
C VAL A 30 15.77 -2.36 23.51
N SER A 31 17.01 -2.50 23.10
CA SER A 31 18.12 -2.93 23.94
C SER A 31 19.20 -1.85 23.90
N SER A 32 19.83 -1.57 25.04
CA SER A 32 20.99 -0.66 25.08
C SER A 32 22.26 -1.50 25.02
N ASN A 33 23.23 -1.07 24.21
CA ASN A 33 24.57 -1.65 24.23
C ASN A 33 25.37 -1.08 25.41
N GLU A 34 26.57 -1.61 25.64
CA GLU A 34 27.49 -1.17 26.72
C GLU A 34 27.90 0.31 26.59
N TYR A 35 27.73 0.91 25.42
CA TYR A 35 28.04 2.33 25.12
C TYR A 35 26.86 3.24 25.28
N GLY A 36 25.68 2.75 25.73
CA GLY A 36 24.47 3.53 25.91
C GLY A 36 23.71 3.83 24.62
N GLU A 37 24.06 3.21 23.48
CA GLU A 37 23.33 3.38 22.23
C GLU A 37 22.09 2.48 22.22
N ASN A 38 20.97 3.02 21.79
CA ASN A 38 19.73 2.26 21.66
C ASN A 38 19.76 1.38 20.41
N LEU A 39 19.78 0.07 20.61
CA LEU A 39 19.56 -0.91 19.55
C LEU A 39 18.07 -1.20 19.45
N VAL A 40 17.43 -0.55 18.49
CA VAL A 40 15.99 -0.70 18.22
C VAL A 40 15.80 -1.68 17.06
N GLN A 41 14.91 -2.66 17.24
CA GLN A 41 14.55 -3.60 16.19
C GLN A 41 13.03 -3.69 16.04
N LEU A 42 12.59 -3.76 14.78
CA LEU A 42 11.23 -4.12 14.45
C LEU A 42 11.05 -5.64 14.60
N PRO A 43 9.91 -6.11 15.13
CA PRO A 43 9.66 -7.54 15.24
C PRO A 43 9.52 -8.19 13.86
N GLU A 44 10.01 -9.43 13.72
CA GLU A 44 9.88 -10.19 12.46
C GLU A 44 8.42 -10.43 12.06
N SER A 45 7.52 -10.48 13.04
CA SER A 45 6.07 -10.63 12.79
C SER A 45 5.49 -9.59 11.83
N ILE A 46 6.12 -8.40 11.71
CA ILE A 46 5.67 -7.37 10.77
C ILE A 46 5.81 -7.81 9.29
N THR A 47 6.69 -8.79 9.00
CA THR A 47 6.81 -9.38 7.65
C THR A 47 5.59 -10.23 7.31
N TRP A 48 5.02 -10.93 8.30
CA TRP A 48 3.77 -11.67 8.14
C TRP A 48 2.59 -10.75 7.88
N ALA A 49 2.59 -9.56 8.49
CA ALA A 49 1.60 -8.54 8.15
C ALA A 49 1.69 -8.12 6.67
N SER A 50 2.90 -7.94 6.15
CA SER A 50 3.12 -7.69 4.73
C SER A 50 2.58 -8.81 3.86
N CYS A 51 2.86 -10.06 4.21
CA CYS A 51 2.33 -11.23 3.50
C CYS A 51 0.78 -11.26 3.50
N CYS A 52 0.15 -10.92 4.62
CA CYS A 52 -1.31 -10.81 4.70
C CYS A 52 -1.85 -9.71 3.79
N ILE A 53 -1.21 -8.53 3.74
CA ILE A 53 -1.62 -7.42 2.86
C ILE A 53 -1.46 -7.80 1.38
N PHE A 54 -0.37 -8.46 0.98
CA PHE A 54 -0.21 -8.98 -0.38
C PHE A 54 -1.26 -10.06 -0.70
N GLY A 55 -1.54 -10.96 0.26
CA GLY A 55 -2.61 -11.93 0.14
C GLY A 55 -3.98 -11.26 -0.03
N ALA A 56 -4.25 -10.22 0.75
CA ALA A 56 -5.46 -9.41 0.63
C ALA A 56 -5.59 -8.79 -0.78
N ALA A 57 -4.50 -8.27 -1.36
CA ALA A 57 -4.52 -7.73 -2.72
C ALA A 57 -4.82 -8.78 -3.80
N ILE A 58 -4.34 -10.01 -3.61
CA ILE A 58 -4.67 -11.12 -4.52
C ILE A 58 -6.16 -11.48 -4.40
N VAL A 59 -6.67 -11.57 -3.18
CA VAL A 59 -8.07 -11.92 -2.91
C VAL A 59 -9.02 -10.83 -3.43
N ASP A 60 -8.69 -9.56 -3.25
CA ASP A 60 -9.41 -8.39 -3.78
C ASP A 60 -9.50 -8.44 -5.32
N PHE A 61 -8.37 -8.71 -5.98
CA PHE A 61 -8.39 -8.89 -7.43
C PHE A 61 -9.28 -10.05 -7.89
N LEU A 62 -9.27 -11.16 -7.13
CA LEU A 62 -10.07 -12.35 -7.43
C LEU A 62 -11.56 -12.12 -7.24
N ASP A 63 -11.98 -11.39 -6.18
CA ASP A 63 -13.40 -11.15 -5.92
C ASP A 63 -14.02 -10.30 -7.02
N GLY A 64 -13.34 -9.24 -7.48
CA GLY A 64 -13.75 -8.43 -8.61
C GLY A 64 -13.81 -9.23 -9.93
N TRP A 65 -12.91 -10.19 -10.12
CA TRP A 65 -12.93 -11.07 -11.29
C TRP A 65 -14.10 -12.07 -11.21
N VAL A 66 -14.29 -12.73 -10.08
CA VAL A 66 -15.37 -13.69 -9.82
C VAL A 66 -16.75 -13.02 -9.91
N ALA A 67 -16.90 -11.81 -9.35
CA ALA A 67 -18.15 -11.07 -9.40
C ALA A 67 -18.59 -10.77 -10.86
N ARG A 68 -17.63 -10.39 -11.70
CA ARG A 68 -17.89 -10.17 -13.15
C ARG A 68 -18.20 -11.45 -13.88
N TRP A 69 -17.46 -12.51 -13.61
CA TRP A 69 -17.64 -13.82 -14.26
C TRP A 69 -19.01 -14.44 -13.92
N LEU A 70 -19.43 -14.35 -12.66
CA LEU A 70 -20.71 -14.88 -12.19
C LEU A 70 -21.89 -13.91 -12.45
N LYS A 71 -21.63 -12.69 -13.01
CA LYS A 71 -22.63 -11.61 -13.14
C LYS A 71 -23.38 -11.35 -11.82
N ALA A 72 -22.66 -11.41 -10.69
CA ALA A 72 -23.19 -11.37 -9.34
C ALA A 72 -22.84 -10.05 -8.63
N THR A 73 -22.69 -8.96 -9.36
CA THR A 73 -22.46 -7.63 -8.79
C THR A 73 -23.67 -7.16 -7.98
N SER A 74 -23.45 -6.62 -6.78
CA SER A 74 -24.51 -6.09 -5.91
C SER A 74 -24.06 -4.80 -5.23
N ALA A 75 -25.02 -3.93 -4.88
CA ALA A 75 -24.72 -2.71 -4.12
C ALA A 75 -24.11 -3.01 -2.76
N LEU A 76 -24.57 -4.07 -2.07
CA LEU A 76 -24.00 -4.52 -0.81
C LEU A 76 -22.54 -4.98 -0.99
N GLY A 77 -22.25 -5.75 -2.06
CA GLY A 77 -20.88 -6.22 -2.35
C GLY A 77 -19.93 -5.05 -2.58
N ALA A 78 -20.32 -4.02 -3.31
CA ALA A 78 -19.48 -2.83 -3.54
C ALA A 78 -19.20 -2.03 -2.26
N GLN A 79 -20.15 -1.96 -1.34
CA GLN A 79 -19.93 -1.32 -0.03
C GLN A 79 -19.00 -2.16 0.86
N LEU A 80 -19.21 -3.48 0.88
CA LEU A 80 -18.37 -4.40 1.63
C LEU A 80 -16.91 -4.37 1.16
N ASP A 81 -16.71 -4.34 -0.16
CA ASP A 81 -15.43 -4.19 -0.83
C ASP A 81 -14.69 -2.92 -0.36
N SER A 82 -15.36 -1.78 -0.42
CA SER A 82 -14.79 -0.51 0.05
C SER A 82 -14.42 -0.54 1.54
N LEU A 83 -15.24 -1.16 2.39
CA LEU A 83 -14.95 -1.31 3.83
C LEU A 83 -13.75 -2.22 4.07
N SER A 84 -13.66 -3.33 3.36
CA SER A 84 -12.52 -4.26 3.41
C SER A 84 -11.22 -3.59 2.99
N ASP A 85 -11.27 -2.83 1.89
CA ASP A 85 -10.13 -2.11 1.34
C ASP A 85 -9.58 -1.05 2.32
N VAL A 86 -10.46 -0.33 3.02
CA VAL A 86 -10.03 0.63 4.05
C VAL A 86 -9.21 -0.06 5.13
N VAL A 87 -9.61 -1.26 5.57
CA VAL A 87 -8.89 -2.00 6.60
C VAL A 87 -7.60 -2.59 6.05
N SER A 88 -7.66 -3.33 4.95
CA SER A 88 -6.53 -4.10 4.41
C SER A 88 -5.45 -3.23 3.77
N PHE A 89 -5.84 -2.14 3.09
CA PHE A 89 -4.92 -1.28 2.34
C PHE A 89 -4.81 0.15 2.88
N GLY A 90 -5.63 0.51 3.87
CA GLY A 90 -5.56 1.78 4.57
C GLY A 90 -5.02 1.62 5.98
N VAL A 91 -5.79 0.96 6.86
CA VAL A 91 -5.48 0.86 8.30
C VAL A 91 -4.24 0.00 8.54
N ALA A 92 -4.16 -1.20 7.97
CA ALA A 92 -3.02 -2.09 8.20
C ALA A 92 -1.69 -1.49 7.68
N PRO A 93 -1.60 -0.94 6.44
CA PRO A 93 -0.40 -0.21 6.02
C PRO A 93 -0.14 1.07 6.82
N GLY A 94 -1.18 1.79 7.24
CA GLY A 94 -1.05 2.94 8.14
C GLY A 94 -0.38 2.57 9.46
N MET A 95 -0.73 1.42 10.03
CA MET A 95 -0.11 0.88 11.23
C MET A 95 1.33 0.40 11.00
N ILE A 96 1.67 -0.12 9.81
CA ILE A 96 3.07 -0.38 9.44
C ILE A 96 3.85 0.95 9.43
N ALA A 97 3.35 1.98 8.77
CA ALA A 97 3.99 3.30 8.74
C ALA A 97 4.13 3.90 10.15
N TYR A 98 3.14 3.72 11.02
CA TYR A 98 3.21 4.11 12.43
C TYR A 98 4.35 3.40 13.18
N GLN A 99 4.51 2.07 13.00
CA GLN A 99 5.60 1.31 13.63
C GLN A 99 6.97 1.71 13.10
N PHE A 100 7.08 2.02 11.82
CA PHE A 100 8.33 2.52 11.26
C PHE A 100 8.67 3.95 11.73
N LEU A 101 7.68 4.82 11.91
CA LEU A 101 7.90 6.13 12.55
C LEU A 101 8.40 5.96 14.00
N ARG A 102 7.79 5.05 14.77
CA ARG A 102 8.29 4.70 16.11
C ARG A 102 9.72 4.20 16.06
N TYR A 103 10.02 3.29 15.13
CA TYR A 103 11.37 2.77 14.91
C TYR A 103 12.37 3.88 14.56
N ALA A 104 11.99 4.78 13.64
CA ALA A 104 12.83 5.87 13.19
C ALA A 104 13.18 6.83 14.33
N TYR A 105 12.20 7.18 15.16
CA TYR A 105 12.42 8.03 16.32
C TYR A 105 13.21 7.32 17.43
N ALA A 106 12.81 6.11 17.81
CA ALA A 106 13.48 5.35 18.86
C ALA A 106 14.96 5.05 18.53
N SER A 107 15.32 5.11 17.24
CA SER A 107 16.73 4.98 16.80
C SER A 107 17.56 6.26 16.97
N GLN A 108 16.94 7.40 17.41
CA GLN A 108 17.64 8.65 17.69
C GLN A 108 17.99 8.74 19.17
N PRO A 109 19.04 9.50 19.56
CA PRO A 109 19.52 9.55 20.95
C PRO A 109 18.43 9.90 21.98
N ASP A 110 17.54 10.82 21.68
CA ASP A 110 16.46 11.28 22.58
C ASP A 110 15.06 10.82 22.10
N GLY A 111 15.00 9.82 21.23
CA GLY A 111 13.78 9.51 20.49
C GLY A 111 12.80 8.55 21.21
N ILE A 112 13.16 8.01 22.38
CA ILE A 112 12.29 7.10 23.13
C ILE A 112 11.13 7.84 23.79
N ASP A 113 11.35 9.06 24.25
CA ASP A 113 10.37 9.90 24.96
C ASP A 113 9.64 10.90 24.06
N ILE A 114 9.59 10.65 22.75
CA ILE A 114 8.90 11.55 21.82
C ILE A 114 7.38 11.56 22.09
N ALA A 115 6.78 12.72 21.96
CA ALA A 115 5.33 12.85 22.05
C ALA A 115 4.61 12.09 20.94
N GLU A 116 3.60 11.29 21.29
CA GLU A 116 2.89 10.39 20.37
C GLU A 116 2.28 11.11 19.14
N PHE A 117 1.97 12.40 19.26
CA PHE A 117 1.36 13.15 18.15
C PHE A 117 2.25 13.18 16.89
N TRP A 118 3.59 13.05 17.03
CA TRP A 118 4.50 12.95 15.88
C TRP A 118 4.32 11.66 15.07
N LEU A 119 3.67 10.67 15.64
CA LEU A 119 3.37 9.40 14.98
C LEU A 119 2.02 9.43 14.23
N TYR A 120 1.11 10.35 14.60
CA TYR A 120 -0.25 10.43 14.06
C TYR A 120 -0.34 10.73 12.55
N PRO A 121 0.65 11.37 11.90
CA PRO A 121 0.63 11.50 10.44
C PRO A 121 0.49 10.18 9.68
N ALA A 122 0.88 9.05 10.27
CA ALA A 122 0.63 7.72 9.69
C ALA A 122 -0.86 7.46 9.39
N PHE A 123 -1.77 8.04 10.19
CA PHE A 123 -3.21 7.89 10.00
C PHE A 123 -3.79 8.70 8.84
N LEU A 124 -2.99 9.57 8.21
CA LEU A 124 -3.41 10.20 6.95
C LEU A 124 -3.62 9.17 5.83
N LEU A 125 -2.93 8.04 5.87
CA LEU A 125 -3.09 6.96 4.88
C LEU A 125 -4.52 6.38 4.88
N PRO A 126 -5.04 5.84 6.00
CA PRO A 126 -6.41 5.35 6.05
C PRO A 126 -7.46 6.43 5.83
N LEU A 127 -7.23 7.66 6.33
CA LEU A 127 -8.15 8.78 6.12
C LEU A 127 -8.26 9.16 4.65
N ALA A 128 -7.14 9.30 3.93
CA ALA A 128 -7.10 9.59 2.50
C ALA A 128 -7.72 8.45 1.68
N GLY A 129 -7.43 7.20 2.07
CA GLY A 129 -7.99 6.00 1.45
C GLY A 129 -9.52 5.94 1.58
N ALA A 130 -10.05 6.12 2.80
CA ALA A 130 -11.48 6.14 3.07
C ALA A 130 -12.19 7.28 2.31
N TYR A 131 -11.63 8.49 2.33
CA TYR A 131 -12.16 9.63 1.56
C TYR A 131 -12.22 9.33 0.06
N ARG A 132 -11.16 8.74 -0.49
CA ARG A 132 -11.09 8.35 -1.91
C ARG A 132 -12.16 7.34 -2.28
N LEU A 133 -12.34 6.28 -1.48
CA LEU A 133 -13.35 5.24 -1.73
C LEU A 133 -14.77 5.79 -1.60
N ALA A 134 -15.03 6.62 -0.60
CA ALA A 134 -16.34 7.29 -0.44
C ALA A 134 -16.66 8.16 -1.66
N ARG A 135 -15.68 8.97 -2.14
CA ARG A 135 -15.85 9.78 -3.35
C ARG A 135 -16.12 8.91 -4.59
N PHE A 136 -15.35 7.83 -4.77
CA PHE A 136 -15.52 6.92 -5.90
C PHE A 136 -16.91 6.27 -5.92
N ASN A 137 -17.49 5.95 -4.76
CA ASN A 137 -18.80 5.35 -4.64
C ASN A 137 -19.95 6.36 -4.86
N THR A 138 -19.70 7.66 -4.69
CA THR A 138 -20.70 8.72 -4.86
C THR A 138 -20.64 9.41 -6.21
N ASP A 139 -19.46 9.43 -6.86
CA ASP A 139 -19.30 10.06 -8.16
C ASP A 139 -20.06 9.27 -9.24
N THR A 140 -20.97 9.95 -9.94
CA THR A 140 -21.60 9.39 -11.14
C THR A 140 -20.54 9.23 -12.23
N PRO A 141 -20.51 8.10 -12.97
CA PRO A 141 -19.50 7.82 -13.96
C PRO A 141 -19.65 8.70 -15.20
N THR A 142 -19.30 9.98 -15.10
CA THR A 142 -19.29 10.93 -16.21
C THR A 142 -17.96 10.94 -16.98
N THR A 143 -16.91 10.32 -16.44
CA THR A 143 -15.59 10.25 -17.08
C THR A 143 -15.00 8.84 -17.01
N SER A 144 -14.48 8.37 -18.14
CA SER A 144 -13.81 7.05 -18.29
C SER A 144 -12.43 6.97 -17.63
N HIS A 145 -11.99 7.99 -16.89
CA HIS A 145 -10.67 8.07 -16.31
C HIS A 145 -10.69 7.79 -14.81
N PHE A 146 -9.84 6.87 -14.39
CA PHE A 146 -9.56 6.63 -12.97
C PHE A 146 -8.80 7.82 -12.41
N VAL A 147 -9.30 8.39 -11.31
CA VAL A 147 -8.74 9.61 -10.70
C VAL A 147 -8.10 9.26 -9.36
N GLY A 148 -6.83 9.64 -9.20
CA GLY A 148 -6.06 9.42 -7.99
C GLY A 148 -5.47 8.01 -7.83
N LEU A 149 -4.53 7.86 -6.88
CA LEU A 149 -3.83 6.60 -6.58
C LEU A 149 -4.81 5.58 -5.98
N PRO A 150 -4.87 4.34 -6.50
CA PRO A 150 -5.65 3.26 -5.87
C PRO A 150 -5.15 2.97 -4.45
N ILE A 151 -6.08 2.75 -3.49
CA ILE A 151 -5.71 2.43 -2.11
C ILE A 151 -4.87 1.14 -2.01
N PRO A 152 -5.13 0.06 -2.79
CA PRO A 152 -4.27 -1.11 -2.79
C PRO A 152 -2.84 -0.80 -3.26
N ALA A 153 -2.66 0.14 -4.19
CA ALA A 153 -1.32 0.50 -4.67
C ALA A 153 -0.50 1.20 -3.58
N ALA A 154 -1.11 2.09 -2.79
CA ALA A 154 -0.46 2.68 -1.62
C ALA A 154 -0.17 1.63 -0.54
N GLY A 155 -1.13 0.74 -0.27
CA GLY A 155 -0.99 -0.34 0.70
C GLY A 155 0.14 -1.30 0.37
N ILE A 156 0.26 -1.73 -0.88
CA ILE A 156 1.34 -2.61 -1.36
C ILE A 156 2.72 -1.94 -1.22
N LEU A 157 2.82 -0.65 -1.55
CA LEU A 157 4.06 0.10 -1.34
C LEU A 157 4.50 0.06 0.12
N ILE A 158 3.62 0.45 1.04
CA ILE A 158 3.95 0.48 2.47
C ILE A 158 4.25 -0.93 3.00
N ALA A 159 3.49 -1.94 2.58
CA ALA A 159 3.72 -3.34 2.95
C ALA A 159 5.02 -3.93 2.38
N SER A 160 5.67 -3.30 1.41
CA SER A 160 6.98 -3.75 0.93
C SER A 160 8.14 -3.41 1.89
N PHE A 161 8.03 -2.35 2.69
CA PHE A 161 9.12 -1.89 3.55
C PHE A 161 9.53 -2.86 4.66
N PRO A 162 8.62 -3.58 5.36
CA PRO A 162 9.03 -4.64 6.28
C PRO A 162 9.88 -5.74 5.62
N LEU A 163 9.54 -6.11 4.39
CA LEU A 163 10.27 -7.12 3.63
C LEU A 163 11.65 -6.59 3.20
N VAL A 164 11.74 -5.31 2.82
CA VAL A 164 13.03 -4.66 2.56
C VAL A 164 13.88 -4.66 3.82
N TYR A 165 13.33 -4.25 4.96
CA TYR A 165 14.04 -4.18 6.24
C TYR A 165 14.64 -5.52 6.66
N TRP A 166 13.87 -6.61 6.55
CA TRP A 166 14.28 -7.92 7.04
C TRP A 166 15.11 -8.74 6.03
N PHE A 167 14.85 -8.61 4.73
CA PHE A 167 15.41 -9.54 3.73
C PHE A 167 16.34 -8.89 2.71
N SER A 168 16.34 -7.57 2.56
CA SER A 168 17.09 -6.90 1.49
C SER A 168 17.86 -5.66 1.94
N ALA A 169 17.82 -5.30 3.23
CA ALA A 169 18.37 -4.04 3.69
C ALA A 169 19.90 -4.03 3.64
N SER A 170 20.47 -3.16 2.81
CA SER A 170 21.84 -2.67 2.90
C SER A 170 21.90 -1.47 3.86
N ALA A 171 23.12 -1.07 4.30
CA ALA A 171 23.28 -0.02 5.29
C ALA A 171 22.52 1.28 4.94
N TRP A 172 22.62 1.75 3.70
CA TRP A 172 21.93 2.98 3.25
C TRP A 172 20.39 2.87 3.31
N GLN A 173 19.83 1.66 3.11
CA GLN A 173 18.38 1.42 3.21
C GLN A 173 17.90 1.49 4.66
N ILE A 174 18.69 0.91 5.56
CA ILE A 174 18.41 1.01 7.01
C ILE A 174 18.48 2.46 7.46
N ASP A 175 19.47 3.22 7.02
CA ASP A 175 19.61 4.64 7.35
C ASP A 175 18.41 5.46 6.82
N LEU A 176 17.92 5.13 5.62
CA LEU A 176 16.73 5.75 5.06
C LEU A 176 15.48 5.42 5.89
N LEU A 177 15.30 4.17 6.29
CA LEU A 177 14.17 3.71 7.11
C LEU A 177 14.21 4.26 8.56
N ARG A 178 15.39 4.61 9.06
CA ARG A 178 15.60 5.30 10.35
C ARG A 178 15.30 6.79 10.28
N ASN A 179 15.11 7.36 9.11
CA ASN A 179 14.83 8.79 8.96
C ASN A 179 13.32 9.06 9.00
N PRO A 180 12.79 9.74 10.06
CA PRO A 180 11.37 10.02 10.16
C PRO A 180 10.86 10.93 9.03
N TRP A 181 11.70 11.81 8.49
CA TRP A 181 11.34 12.70 7.37
C TRP A 181 11.03 11.91 6.09
N CYS A 182 11.73 10.79 5.87
CA CYS A 182 11.43 9.90 4.77
C CYS A 182 10.00 9.32 4.89
N TRP A 183 9.61 8.90 6.09
CA TRP A 183 8.26 8.40 6.35
C TRP A 183 7.20 9.47 6.17
N TYR A 184 7.43 10.69 6.68
CA TYR A 184 6.52 11.80 6.44
C TYR A 184 6.36 12.08 4.95
N ALA A 185 7.44 12.09 4.18
CA ALA A 185 7.39 12.31 2.74
C ALA A 185 6.55 11.21 2.03
N ILE A 186 6.76 9.93 2.38
CA ILE A 186 6.02 8.80 1.81
C ILE A 186 4.53 8.90 2.17
N ILE A 187 4.20 9.13 3.44
CA ILE A 187 2.83 9.24 3.94
C ILE A 187 2.10 10.39 3.25
N LEU A 188 2.71 11.58 3.21
CA LEU A 188 2.11 12.76 2.59
C LEU A 188 1.95 12.57 1.08
N LEU A 189 2.95 11.99 0.40
CA LEU A 189 2.89 11.72 -1.03
C LEU A 189 1.75 10.74 -1.36
N CYS A 190 1.66 9.61 -0.66
CA CYS A 190 0.61 8.61 -0.88
C CYS A 190 -0.77 9.20 -0.60
N SER A 191 -0.93 9.91 0.53
CA SER A 191 -2.19 10.52 0.93
C SER A 191 -2.63 11.60 -0.06
N PHE A 192 -1.69 12.46 -0.50
CA PHE A 192 -1.95 13.47 -1.52
C PHE A 192 -2.37 12.85 -2.85
N LEU A 193 -1.64 11.82 -3.31
CA LEU A 193 -1.95 11.15 -4.58
C LEU A 193 -3.32 10.44 -4.53
N MET A 194 -3.71 9.85 -3.39
CA MET A 194 -5.02 9.23 -3.22
C MET A 194 -6.17 10.24 -3.34
N VAL A 195 -6.02 11.42 -2.73
CA VAL A 195 -7.06 12.48 -2.74
C VAL A 195 -7.03 13.31 -4.02
N SER A 196 -5.88 13.38 -4.69
CA SER A 196 -5.68 14.17 -5.91
C SER A 196 -6.63 13.73 -7.04
N ARG A 197 -6.91 14.68 -7.95
CA ARG A 197 -7.66 14.41 -9.19
C ARG A 197 -6.73 14.10 -10.37
N TRP A 198 -5.54 13.65 -10.13
CA TRP A 198 -4.62 13.31 -11.20
C TRP A 198 -5.07 12.03 -11.90
N PRO A 199 -5.20 12.04 -13.23
CA PRO A 199 -5.52 10.83 -13.98
C PRO A 199 -4.30 9.92 -13.95
N LEU A 200 -4.41 8.81 -13.21
CA LEU A 200 -3.42 7.75 -13.18
C LEU A 200 -3.89 6.57 -14.04
N LEU A 201 -2.96 5.74 -14.49
CA LEU A 201 -3.28 4.56 -15.29
C LEU A 201 -4.22 3.64 -14.52
N ALA A 202 -5.41 3.42 -15.09
CA ALA A 202 -6.33 2.40 -14.60
C ALA A 202 -6.12 1.10 -15.37
N PHE A 203 -6.01 0.00 -14.67
CA PHE A 203 -5.94 -1.34 -15.28
C PHE A 203 -7.31 -1.84 -15.75
N LYS A 204 -8.08 -0.96 -16.42
CA LYS A 204 -9.39 -1.30 -16.96
C LYS A 204 -9.27 -1.61 -18.44
N PHE A 205 -9.36 -2.88 -18.79
CA PHE A 205 -9.31 -3.35 -20.16
C PHE A 205 -10.67 -3.12 -20.84
N SER A 206 -10.82 -2.00 -21.54
CA SER A 206 -11.92 -1.74 -22.46
C SER A 206 -11.41 -1.94 -23.88
N GLY A 207 -12.08 -2.80 -24.67
CA GLY A 207 -11.60 -3.20 -26.00
C GLY A 207 -11.33 -2.01 -26.94
N GLY A 208 -10.27 -2.14 -27.79
CA GLY A 208 -9.92 -1.16 -28.82
C GLY A 208 -8.42 -0.92 -28.95
N ALA A 209 -8.01 0.02 -29.82
CA ALA A 209 -6.60 0.39 -30.07
C ALA A 209 -5.92 0.98 -28.80
N SER A 210 -6.68 1.69 -27.95
CA SER A 210 -6.24 2.19 -26.63
C SER A 210 -5.77 1.08 -25.71
N ASN A 211 -6.31 -0.14 -25.88
CA ASN A 211 -5.96 -1.30 -25.06
C ASN A 211 -4.54 -1.82 -25.33
N ARG A 212 -4.04 -1.70 -26.57
CA ARG A 212 -2.65 -2.13 -26.92
C ARG A 212 -1.59 -1.25 -26.25
N LEU A 213 -1.81 0.05 -26.18
CA LEU A 213 -0.93 0.99 -25.49
C LEU A 213 -0.92 0.72 -23.97
N LEU A 214 -2.08 0.52 -23.39
CA LEU A 214 -2.24 0.21 -21.97
C LEU A 214 -1.50 -1.11 -21.61
N ILE A 215 -1.67 -2.15 -22.41
CA ILE A 215 -0.98 -3.44 -22.22
C ILE A 215 0.54 -3.24 -22.28
N ARG A 216 1.06 -2.44 -23.23
CA ARG A 216 2.50 -2.14 -23.30
C ARG A 216 3.01 -1.48 -22.02
N TYR A 217 2.30 -0.50 -21.46
CA TYR A 217 2.68 0.14 -20.21
C TYR A 217 2.66 -0.82 -19.03
N VAL A 218 1.62 -1.66 -18.92
CA VAL A 218 1.54 -2.70 -17.89
C VAL A 218 2.72 -3.66 -18.00
N VAL A 219 3.05 -4.12 -19.21
CA VAL A 219 4.19 -5.01 -19.45
C VAL A 219 5.51 -4.34 -19.07
N ILE A 220 5.71 -3.06 -19.41
CA ILE A 220 6.91 -2.31 -19.02
C ILE A 220 7.03 -2.22 -17.50
N ILE A 221 5.95 -1.85 -16.81
CA ILE A 221 5.93 -1.76 -15.34
C ILE A 221 6.26 -3.13 -14.72
N LEU A 222 5.65 -4.21 -15.21
CA LEU A 222 5.91 -5.57 -14.72
C LEU A 222 7.37 -5.99 -14.98
N LEU A 223 7.90 -5.73 -16.16
CA LEU A 223 9.31 -6.04 -16.47
C LEU A 223 10.27 -5.26 -15.58
N VAL A 224 10.03 -3.96 -15.37
CA VAL A 224 10.82 -3.14 -14.45
C VAL A 224 10.73 -3.67 -13.02
N THR A 225 9.53 -4.02 -12.56
CA THR A 225 9.34 -4.58 -11.21
C THR A 225 10.05 -5.90 -11.04
N ILE A 226 9.87 -6.84 -11.97
CA ILE A 226 10.48 -8.18 -11.90
C ILE A 226 12.01 -8.07 -11.98
N SER A 227 12.56 -7.29 -12.93
CA SER A 227 14.01 -7.11 -13.06
C SER A 227 14.61 -6.43 -11.82
N SER A 228 13.93 -5.44 -11.27
CA SER A 228 14.35 -4.77 -10.02
C SER A 228 14.30 -5.72 -8.83
N CYS A 229 13.28 -6.58 -8.74
CA CYS A 229 13.18 -7.58 -7.67
C CYS A 229 14.30 -8.63 -7.77
N LEU A 230 14.69 -9.03 -8.98
CA LEU A 230 15.80 -9.97 -9.18
C LEU A 230 17.16 -9.36 -8.81
N LEU A 231 17.35 -8.03 -9.02
CA LEU A 231 18.62 -7.34 -8.77
C LEU A 231 18.73 -6.81 -7.34
N LEU A 232 17.64 -6.31 -6.76
CA LEU A 232 17.63 -5.54 -5.51
C LEU A 232 16.69 -6.14 -4.46
N GLY A 233 16.20 -7.37 -4.68
CA GLY A 233 15.27 -8.02 -3.77
C GLY A 233 13.96 -7.26 -3.63
N TRP A 234 13.42 -7.20 -2.42
CA TRP A 234 12.11 -6.61 -2.14
C TRP A 234 12.01 -5.11 -2.44
N LEU A 235 13.15 -4.38 -2.55
CA LEU A 235 13.16 -2.98 -2.98
C LEU A 235 12.63 -2.81 -4.42
N GLY A 236 12.67 -3.87 -5.22
CA GLY A 236 12.13 -3.86 -6.58
C GLY A 236 10.65 -3.50 -6.65
N ILE A 237 9.85 -3.82 -5.61
CA ILE A 237 8.44 -3.43 -5.53
C ILE A 237 8.31 -1.89 -5.46
N THR A 238 9.14 -1.24 -4.64
CA THR A 238 9.18 0.22 -4.53
C THR A 238 9.57 0.87 -5.86
N ILE A 239 10.57 0.30 -6.56
CA ILE A 239 11.01 0.78 -7.89
C ILE A 239 9.88 0.60 -8.91
N GLY A 240 9.21 -0.55 -8.92
CA GLY A 240 8.04 -0.80 -9.78
C GLY A 240 6.90 0.18 -9.53
N TRP A 241 6.67 0.53 -8.27
CA TRP A 241 5.68 1.55 -7.89
C TRP A 241 6.05 2.94 -8.41
N VAL A 242 7.33 3.35 -8.30
CA VAL A 242 7.83 4.61 -8.88
C VAL A 242 7.69 4.58 -10.40
N ALA A 243 8.04 3.47 -11.05
CA ALA A 243 7.87 3.30 -12.49
C ALA A 243 6.39 3.42 -12.90
N TYR A 244 5.47 2.85 -12.13
CA TYR A 244 4.03 3.02 -12.34
C TYR A 244 3.62 4.50 -12.29
N LEU A 245 4.09 5.28 -11.33
CA LEU A 245 3.79 6.72 -11.25
C LEU A 245 4.35 7.48 -12.46
N ILE A 246 5.62 7.23 -12.83
CA ILE A 246 6.27 7.90 -13.97
C ILE A 246 5.50 7.60 -15.27
N VAL A 247 5.20 6.33 -15.53
CA VAL A 247 4.46 5.90 -16.72
C VAL A 247 3.06 6.50 -16.74
N SER A 248 2.38 6.56 -15.59
CA SER A 248 1.05 7.18 -15.48
C SER A 248 1.08 8.66 -15.82
N LEU A 249 2.10 9.41 -15.37
CA LEU A 249 2.27 10.83 -15.67
C LEU A 249 2.62 11.08 -17.15
N LEU A 250 3.41 10.19 -17.75
CA LEU A 250 3.76 10.27 -19.17
C LEU A 250 2.55 9.99 -20.07
N HIS A 251 1.72 9.00 -19.68
CA HIS A 251 0.50 8.66 -20.43
C HIS A 251 -0.46 9.85 -20.55
N LYS A 252 -0.61 10.65 -19.51
CA LYS A 252 -1.42 11.89 -19.53
C LYS A 252 -1.00 12.88 -20.62
N LYS A 253 0.29 12.94 -20.97
CA LYS A 253 0.81 13.85 -22.01
C LYS A 253 0.52 13.36 -23.43
N LEU A 254 0.20 12.07 -23.59
CA LEU A 254 0.06 11.42 -24.90
C LEU A 254 -1.40 11.20 -25.31
N THR A 255 -2.35 11.36 -24.40
CA THR A 255 -3.80 11.32 -24.67
C THR A 255 -4.40 12.69 -24.34
N PRO A 256 -4.77 13.49 -25.36
CA PRO A 256 -5.44 14.79 -25.17
C PRO A 256 -6.82 14.65 -24.53
#